data_2ae1c5143708b1b6bd9f26ef214c2587
#
_entry.id   2ae1c5143708b1b6bd9f26ef214c2587
#
_cell.length_a   1.000
_cell.length_b   1.000
_cell.length_c   1.000
_cell.angle_alpha   90.00
_cell.angle_beta   90.00
_cell.angle_gamma   90.00
#
_symmetry.space_group_name_H-M   'P 1'
#
loop_
_entity.id
_entity.type
_entity.pdbx_description
1 polymer ?
#
loop_
_entity_poly.entity_id
_entity_poly.type
_entity_poly.pdbx_seq_one_letter_code
_entity_poly.pdbx_strand_id
1 'polypeptide(L)'
;MHEDSGRRPGEHRVLVDRLWPRGMQKGAVDFDEWAKDAAPSAELRRWYGHDPERFGEFTRRYKAELDHEPGASAVERLRGLARRHGRLVLLTATRDVEHSGAAVLADVLAAGRGR
;
A
#
# COMPACT_ATOMS: atom_id res chain seq x y z
N MET A 1 1.12 -8.55 26.57
CA MET A 1 1.21 -8.41 25.95
C MET A 1 0.84 -8.42 25.26
N HIS A 2 0.64 -8.18 24.72
CA HIS A 2 0.26 -8.18 23.97
C HIS A 2 0.68 -8.37 23.07
N GLU A 3 0.51 -8.38 22.94
CA GLU A 3 0.74 -8.71 22.23
C GLU A 3 1.08 -8.73 21.26
N ASP A 4 0.98 -8.86 20.97
CA ASP A 4 1.66 -9.11 19.74
C ASP A 4 0.97 -8.56 18.53
N SER A 5 0.00 -7.70 18.62
CA SER A 5 -0.73 -7.07 17.53
C SER A 5 -1.06 -8.00 16.36
N GLY A 6 -1.11 -9.30 16.56
CA GLY A 6 -1.45 -10.26 15.54
C GLY A 6 -0.37 -10.54 14.50
N ARG A 7 0.83 -10.06 14.73
CA ARG A 7 1.93 -10.28 13.80
C ARG A 7 2.33 -11.74 13.79
N ARG A 8 2.56 -12.26 12.60
CA ARG A 8 2.97 -13.66 12.42
C ARG A 8 4.43 -13.74 12.00
N PRO A 9 5.10 -14.87 12.27
CA PRO A 9 6.48 -15.04 11.82
C PRO A 9 6.59 -14.88 10.31
N GLY A 10 7.65 -14.21 9.87
CA GLY A 10 7.90 -14.00 8.44
C GLY A 10 7.12 -12.85 7.84
N GLU A 11 6.32 -12.15 8.63
CA GLU A 11 5.52 -11.03 8.17
C GLU A 11 6.36 -9.76 8.09
N HIS A 12 6.26 -9.06 6.95
CA HIS A 12 6.87 -7.76 6.80
C HIS A 12 5.74 -6.77 6.54
N ARG A 13 5.58 -5.78 7.39
CA ARG A 13 4.47 -4.82 7.32
C ARG A 13 4.92 -3.50 6.73
N VAL A 14 4.20 -3.05 5.71
CA VAL A 14 4.55 -1.83 4.97
C VAL A 14 3.37 -0.89 4.96
N LEU A 15 3.57 0.32 5.45
CA LEU A 15 2.54 1.36 5.36
C LEU A 15 2.63 1.96 3.97
N VAL A 16 1.53 1.95 3.23
CA VAL A 16 1.52 2.37 1.82
C VAL A 16 0.70 3.63 1.56
N ASP A 17 0.42 4.40 2.59
CA ASP A 17 -0.22 5.71 2.43
C ASP A 17 0.83 6.76 2.12
N ARG A 18 0.44 7.78 1.33
CA ARG A 18 1.38 8.84 0.98
C ARG A 18 1.68 9.75 2.15
N LEU A 19 0.68 10.00 2.98
CA LEU A 19 0.82 10.89 4.11
C LEU A 19 0.77 10.11 5.42
N TRP A 20 1.49 10.61 6.43
CA TRP A 20 1.38 10.03 7.76
C TRP A 20 -0.04 10.26 8.25
N PRO A 21 -0.75 9.21 8.67
CA PRO A 21 -2.14 9.38 9.08
C PRO A 21 -2.29 10.41 10.19
N ARG A 22 -3.31 11.27 10.05
CA ARG A 22 -3.56 12.30 11.03
C ARG A 22 -3.83 11.69 12.40
N GLY A 23 -3.22 12.24 13.41
CA GLY A 23 -3.42 11.80 14.77
C GLY A 23 -2.65 10.55 15.15
N MET A 24 -1.96 9.94 14.22
CA MET A 24 -1.19 8.75 14.51
C MET A 24 0.19 9.11 15.03
N GLN A 25 0.52 8.62 16.20
CA GLN A 25 1.83 8.83 16.77
C GLN A 25 2.77 7.74 16.29
N LYS A 26 4.05 8.08 16.24
CA LYS A 26 5.06 7.10 15.90
C LYS A 26 4.98 5.94 16.89
N GLY A 27 4.88 4.73 16.37
CA GLY A 27 4.77 3.54 17.21
C GLY A 27 3.36 3.11 17.50
N ALA A 28 2.35 3.95 17.15
CA ALA A 28 0.96 3.57 17.37
C ALA A 28 0.52 2.43 16.47
N VAL A 29 1.17 2.27 15.31
CA VAL A 29 0.90 1.19 14.38
C VAL A 29 2.18 0.40 14.20
N ASP A 30 2.07 -0.92 14.29
CA ASP A 30 3.23 -1.80 14.18
C ASP A 30 3.53 -2.06 12.70
N PHE A 31 4.46 -1.30 12.13
CA PHE A 31 4.90 -1.54 10.76
C PHE A 31 6.42 -1.48 10.69
N ASP A 32 6.96 -2.13 9.65
CA ASP A 32 8.42 -2.23 9.48
C ASP A 32 8.95 -1.13 8.58
N GLU A 33 8.15 -0.65 7.64
CA GLU A 33 8.62 0.44 6.79
C GLU A 33 7.43 1.20 6.19
N TRP A 34 7.72 2.40 5.74
CA TRP A 34 6.74 3.29 5.11
C TRP A 34 7.17 3.49 3.66
N ALA A 35 6.34 2.98 2.72
CA ALA A 35 6.65 3.04 1.29
C ALA A 35 5.77 4.10 0.61
N LYS A 36 6.00 5.36 0.93
CA LYS A 36 5.14 6.42 0.41
C LYS A 36 5.23 6.57 -1.11
N ASP A 37 6.34 6.17 -1.71
CA ASP A 37 6.48 6.24 -3.16
C ASP A 37 5.63 5.21 -3.89
N ALA A 38 5.10 4.22 -3.18
CA ALA A 38 4.17 3.26 -3.77
C ALA A 38 2.74 3.75 -3.71
N ALA A 39 2.47 4.86 -3.03
CA ALA A 39 1.12 5.41 -2.89
C ALA A 39 0.73 6.22 -4.13
N PRO A 40 -0.59 6.41 -4.35
CA PRO A 40 -1.04 7.28 -5.45
C PRO A 40 -0.55 8.70 -5.23
N SER A 41 -0.42 9.46 -6.32
CA SER A 41 -0.01 10.85 -6.23
C SER A 41 -1.03 11.65 -5.42
N ALA A 42 -0.59 12.79 -4.88
CA ALA A 42 -1.50 13.68 -4.14
C ALA A 42 -2.64 14.15 -5.02
N GLU A 43 -2.35 14.42 -6.29
CA GLU A 43 -3.35 14.86 -7.24
C GLU A 43 -4.43 13.80 -7.45
N LEU A 44 -4.02 12.56 -7.65
CA LEU A 44 -4.96 11.47 -7.86
C LEU A 44 -5.78 11.20 -6.60
N ARG A 45 -5.14 11.28 -5.42
CA ARG A 45 -5.86 11.09 -4.17
C ARG A 45 -6.96 12.14 -4.00
N ARG A 46 -6.66 13.39 -4.33
CA ARG A 46 -7.64 14.46 -4.21
C ARG A 46 -8.80 14.24 -5.18
N TRP A 47 -8.48 13.84 -6.40
CA TRP A 47 -9.52 13.58 -7.39
C TRP A 47 -10.45 12.45 -6.94
N TYR A 48 -9.86 11.39 -6.38
CA TYR A 48 -10.63 10.23 -5.94
C TYR A 48 -11.57 10.56 -4.78
N GLY A 49 -11.07 11.25 -3.77
CA GLY A 49 -11.86 11.70 -2.64
C GLY A 49 -12.62 10.60 -1.91
N HIS A 50 -12.13 9.37 -1.94
CA HIS A 50 -12.77 8.21 -1.31
C HIS A 50 -14.17 7.95 -1.84
N ASP A 51 -14.41 8.28 -3.11
CA ASP A 51 -15.71 8.07 -3.75
C ASP A 51 -15.70 6.72 -4.45
N PRO A 52 -16.41 5.70 -3.92
CA PRO A 52 -16.37 4.36 -4.52
C PRO A 52 -16.81 4.33 -5.98
N GLU A 53 -17.64 5.29 -6.41
CA GLU A 53 -18.06 5.33 -7.82
C GLU A 53 -16.91 5.69 -8.74
N ARG A 54 -15.86 6.31 -8.20
CA ARG A 54 -14.68 6.64 -8.98
C ARG A 54 -13.59 5.58 -8.89
N PHE A 55 -13.85 4.51 -8.14
CA PHE A 55 -12.80 3.53 -7.87
C PHE A 55 -12.25 2.87 -9.13
N GLY A 56 -13.10 2.57 -10.11
CA GLY A 56 -12.64 1.96 -11.36
C GLY A 56 -11.66 2.84 -12.10
N GLU A 57 -11.99 4.12 -12.24
CA GLU A 57 -11.10 5.06 -12.91
C GLU A 57 -9.87 5.35 -12.04
N PHE A 58 -10.04 5.44 -10.74
CA PHE A 58 -8.92 5.59 -9.82
C PHE A 58 -7.93 4.44 -10.01
N THR A 59 -8.45 3.21 -10.06
CA THR A 59 -7.61 2.03 -10.25
C THR A 59 -6.80 2.13 -11.54
N ARG A 60 -7.44 2.51 -12.63
CA ARG A 60 -6.77 2.63 -13.91
C ARG A 60 -5.66 3.68 -13.86
N ARG A 61 -5.96 4.84 -13.28
CA ARG A 61 -4.98 5.92 -13.20
C ARG A 61 -3.82 5.57 -12.27
N TYR A 62 -4.13 4.92 -11.15
CA TYR A 62 -3.10 4.54 -10.21
C TYR A 62 -2.15 3.51 -10.83
N LYS A 63 -2.69 2.52 -11.54
CA LYS A 63 -1.84 1.54 -12.21
C LYS A 63 -0.92 2.21 -13.23
N ALA A 64 -1.43 3.22 -13.92
CA ALA A 64 -0.60 3.97 -14.87
C ALA A 64 0.53 4.70 -14.14
N GLU A 65 0.23 5.27 -12.96
CA GLU A 65 1.28 5.91 -12.16
C GLU A 65 2.34 4.91 -11.74
N LEU A 66 1.93 3.69 -11.43
CA LEU A 66 2.88 2.66 -10.99
C LEU A 66 3.75 2.12 -12.11
N ASP A 67 3.43 2.46 -13.36
CA ASP A 67 4.29 2.11 -14.50
C ASP A 67 5.41 3.12 -14.70
N HIS A 68 5.39 4.22 -13.96
CA HIS A 68 6.39 5.28 -14.08
C HIS A 68 7.03 5.55 -12.73
N GLU A 69 8.22 6.17 -12.75
CA GLU A 69 8.89 6.48 -11.50
C GLU A 69 8.20 7.63 -10.79
N PRO A 70 8.22 7.64 -9.44
CA PRO A 70 8.93 6.70 -8.56
C PRO A 70 8.17 5.42 -8.26
N GLY A 71 6.93 5.30 -8.71
CA GLY A 71 6.09 4.16 -8.39
C GLY A 71 6.66 2.84 -8.89
N ALA A 72 7.23 2.84 -10.10
CA ALA A 72 7.74 1.60 -10.70
C ALA A 72 8.83 0.97 -9.84
N SER A 73 9.78 1.79 -9.36
CA SER A 73 10.84 1.27 -8.49
C SER A 73 10.26 0.81 -7.15
N ALA A 74 9.27 1.52 -6.64
CA ALA A 74 8.65 1.13 -5.38
C ALA A 74 7.96 -0.23 -5.50
N VAL A 75 7.29 -0.49 -6.63
CA VAL A 75 6.63 -1.77 -6.87
C VAL A 75 7.68 -2.89 -6.90
N GLU A 76 8.79 -2.67 -7.62
CA GLU A 76 9.84 -3.68 -7.70
C GLU A 76 10.43 -3.99 -6.33
N ARG A 77 10.64 -2.95 -5.53
CA ARG A 77 11.15 -3.15 -4.19
C ARG A 77 10.19 -3.98 -3.35
N LEU A 78 8.90 -3.68 -3.43
CA LEU A 78 7.91 -4.42 -2.65
C LEU A 78 7.82 -5.87 -3.09
N ARG A 79 7.94 -6.14 -4.39
CA ARG A 79 7.97 -7.52 -4.89
C ARG A 79 9.17 -8.27 -4.32
N GLY A 80 10.32 -7.59 -4.25
CA GLY A 80 11.51 -8.18 -3.66
C GLY A 80 11.32 -8.50 -2.20
N LEU A 81 10.66 -7.60 -1.46
CA LEU A 81 10.40 -7.83 -0.05
C LEU A 81 9.44 -9.02 0.14
N ALA A 82 8.45 -9.14 -0.72
CA ALA A 82 7.51 -10.25 -0.63
C ALA A 82 8.22 -11.59 -0.83
N ARG A 83 9.17 -11.63 -1.77
CA ARG A 83 9.95 -12.85 -2.01
C ARG A 83 10.85 -13.17 -0.82
N ARG A 84 11.42 -12.14 -0.20
CA ARG A 84 12.36 -12.35 0.89
C ARG A 84 11.68 -12.76 2.19
N HIS A 85 10.53 -12.20 2.47
CA HIS A 85 9.90 -12.35 3.79
C HIS A 85 8.76 -13.38 3.83
N GLY A 86 8.39 -13.93 2.71
CA GLY A 86 7.32 -14.93 2.68
C GLY A 86 5.91 -14.34 2.80
N ARG A 87 5.74 -13.25 3.52
CA ARG A 87 4.42 -12.60 3.65
C ARG A 87 4.60 -11.10 3.75
N LEU A 88 4.04 -10.41 2.78
CA LEU A 88 4.05 -8.95 2.77
C LEU A 88 2.66 -8.45 3.12
N VAL A 89 2.56 -7.63 4.14
CA VAL A 89 1.28 -7.06 4.58
C VAL A 89 1.29 -5.57 4.28
N LEU A 90 0.32 -5.12 3.51
CA LEU A 90 0.18 -3.69 3.18
C LEU A 90 -0.79 -3.06 4.15
N LEU A 91 -0.38 -1.98 4.79
CA LEU A 91 -1.20 -1.29 5.78
C LEU A 91 -1.65 0.05 5.24
N THR A 92 -2.89 0.41 5.54
CA THR A 92 -3.44 1.70 5.17
C THR A 92 -4.34 2.20 6.30
N ALA A 93 -4.38 3.52 6.50
CA ALA A 93 -5.29 4.11 7.47
C ALA A 93 -6.69 4.28 6.91
N THR A 94 -6.90 4.02 5.63
CA THR A 94 -8.20 4.12 4.99
C THR A 94 -9.15 3.08 5.55
N ARG A 95 -10.35 3.49 5.95
CA ARG A 95 -11.31 2.55 6.53
C ARG A 95 -11.89 1.59 5.50
N ASP A 96 -12.18 2.10 4.31
CA ASP A 96 -12.74 1.27 3.24
C ASP A 96 -11.58 0.64 2.48
N VAL A 97 -11.06 -0.44 3.02
CA VAL A 97 -9.87 -1.09 2.48
C VAL A 97 -10.12 -1.63 1.07
N GLU A 98 -11.32 -2.11 0.81
CA GLU A 98 -11.63 -2.70 -0.50
C GLU A 98 -11.58 -1.68 -1.63
N HIS A 99 -11.79 -0.40 -1.33
CA HIS A 99 -11.74 0.66 -2.32
C HIS A 99 -10.55 1.59 -2.07
N SER A 100 -9.47 1.03 -1.57
CA SER A 100 -8.28 1.82 -1.22
C SER A 100 -7.15 1.61 -2.21
N GLY A 101 -6.18 2.51 -2.16
CA GLY A 101 -4.96 2.33 -2.95
C GLY A 101 -4.22 1.07 -2.55
N ALA A 102 -4.29 0.69 -1.27
CA ALA A 102 -3.63 -0.53 -0.83
C ALA A 102 -4.20 -1.76 -1.54
N ALA A 103 -5.52 -1.79 -1.76
CA ALA A 103 -6.13 -2.91 -2.47
C ALA A 103 -5.64 -2.99 -3.91
N VAL A 104 -5.55 -1.85 -4.59
CA VAL A 104 -5.04 -1.82 -5.96
C VAL A 104 -3.59 -2.26 -6.00
N LEU A 105 -2.79 -1.77 -5.07
CA LEU A 105 -1.38 -2.13 -5.01
C LEU A 105 -1.20 -3.63 -4.75
N ALA A 106 -2.00 -4.20 -3.87
CA ALA A 106 -1.94 -5.63 -3.61
C ALA A 106 -2.20 -6.43 -4.89
N ASP A 107 -3.18 -5.99 -5.68
CA ASP A 107 -3.47 -6.67 -6.95
C ASP A 107 -2.31 -6.55 -7.93
N VAL A 108 -1.69 -5.37 -7.99
CA VAL A 108 -0.54 -5.16 -8.88
C VAL A 108 0.62 -6.09 -8.48
N LEU A 109 0.88 -6.19 -7.19
CA LEU A 109 1.96 -7.05 -6.72
C LEU A 109 1.66 -8.51 -6.98
N ALA A 110 0.42 -8.93 -6.79
CA ALA A 110 0.03 -10.31 -7.03
C ALA A 110 0.10 -10.66 -8.51
N ALA A 111 -0.26 -9.71 -9.37
CA ALA A 111 -0.29 -9.96 -10.81
C ALA A 111 1.09 -10.25 -11.38
N GLY A 112 2.15 -9.76 -10.74
CA GLY A 112 3.51 -10.00 -11.21
C GLY A 112 4.11 -11.30 -10.74
N ARG A 113 3.42 -12.06 -9.91
CA ARG A 113 4.02 -13.22 -9.26
C ARG A 113 4.07 -14.47 -10.13
N GLY A 114 3.23 -14.58 -11.10
CA GLY A 114 3.17 -15.77 -11.94
C GLY A 114 4.14 -15.78 -13.09
N ARG A 115 5.03 -14.83 -13.15
CA ARG A 115 5.91 -14.65 -14.30
C ARG A 115 7.26 -15.28 -14.14
#